data_161679899980b9dd172a2b45ef9cb9be
#
_entry.id   161679899980b9dd172a2b45ef9cb9be
#
_cell.length_a   1.000
_cell.length_b   1.000
_cell.length_c   1.000
_cell.angle_alpha   90.00
_cell.angle_beta   90.00
_cell.angle_gamma   90.00
#
_symmetry.space_group_name_H-M   'P 1'
#
loop_
_entity.id
_entity.type
_entity.pdbx_description
1 polymer ?
#
loop_
_entity_poly.entity_id
_entity_poly.type
_entity_poly.pdbx_seq_one_letter_code
_entity_poly.pdbx_strand_id
1 'polypeptide(L)'
;HIPASIWQLLRGGEIVLVALMKHSALNDPLNKTQWAGVVVIAVAIAIVGYSSTMGGKAPEAEGRRLAVHAEGQNPILGMAVTALGTLMQSFQYVYEEKVMADMDCPPLLLIGTEGAFGFVLCGLVLYPIAYAMPGVDHGHYEDPFNTLHKISHNMTLLGFIACYTSLIFVLNSLSIVITYMLSSVWHAILDNFRP
;
A
#
# COMPACT_ATOMS: atom_id res chain seq x y z
N HIS A 1 5.46 15.59 1.03
CA HIS A 1 4.77 15.14 -0.18
C HIS A 1 5.81 14.61 -1.16
N ILE A 2 5.68 13.33 -1.55
CA ILE A 2 6.50 12.68 -2.55
C ILE A 2 5.88 13.01 -3.91
N PRO A 3 6.65 13.39 -4.94
CA PRO A 3 6.13 13.54 -6.29
C PRO A 3 5.44 12.24 -6.74
N ALA A 4 4.31 12.36 -7.43
CA ALA A 4 3.52 11.22 -7.89
C ALA A 4 4.35 10.22 -8.73
N SER A 5 5.33 10.73 -9.49
CA SER A 5 6.27 9.90 -10.25
C SER A 5 7.15 9.00 -9.38
N ILE A 6 7.65 9.51 -8.26
CA ILE A 6 8.46 8.71 -7.32
C ILE A 6 7.60 7.67 -6.61
N TRP A 7 6.36 8.04 -6.27
CA TRP A 7 5.41 7.10 -5.65
C TRP A 7 5.07 5.94 -6.59
N GLN A 8 4.78 6.21 -7.87
CA GLN A 8 4.53 5.19 -8.88
C GLN A 8 5.77 4.30 -9.14
N LEU A 9 6.96 4.89 -9.09
CA LEU A 9 8.22 4.18 -9.27
C LEU A 9 8.48 3.19 -8.12
N LEU A 10 8.24 3.61 -6.88
CA LEU A 10 8.33 2.75 -5.71
C LEU A 10 7.29 1.61 -5.76
N ARG A 11 6.08 1.94 -6.18
CA ARG A 11 5.01 0.95 -6.34
C ARG A 11 5.30 -0.07 -7.43
N GLY A 12 5.86 0.35 -8.57
CA GLY A 12 6.36 -0.57 -9.61
C GLY A 12 7.46 -1.50 -9.10
N GLY A 13 8.33 -1.01 -8.20
CA GLY A 13 9.38 -1.79 -7.53
C GLY A 13 8.83 -2.93 -6.66
N GLU A 14 7.59 -2.83 -6.19
CA GLU A 14 6.92 -3.87 -5.42
C GLU A 14 6.88 -5.22 -6.15
N ILE A 15 6.60 -5.22 -7.46
CA ILE A 15 6.56 -6.46 -8.27
C ILE A 15 7.92 -7.17 -8.25
N VAL A 16 9.00 -6.40 -8.36
CA VAL A 16 10.37 -6.94 -8.32
C VAL A 16 10.68 -7.50 -6.92
N LEU A 17 10.29 -6.78 -5.87
CA LEU A 17 10.48 -7.23 -4.48
C LEU A 17 9.68 -8.50 -4.20
N VAL A 18 8.42 -8.57 -4.58
CA VAL A 18 7.57 -9.77 -4.43
C VAL A 18 8.20 -10.96 -5.16
N ALA A 19 8.67 -10.78 -6.39
CA ALA A 19 9.29 -11.84 -7.17
C ALA A 19 10.58 -12.36 -6.52
N LEU A 20 11.44 -11.46 -6.01
CA LEU A 20 12.66 -11.82 -5.29
C LEU A 20 12.37 -12.51 -3.96
N MET A 21 11.40 -12.00 -3.20
CA MET A 21 11.00 -12.59 -1.92
C MET A 21 10.35 -13.96 -2.10
N LYS A 22 9.50 -14.11 -3.12
CA LYS A 22 8.90 -15.40 -3.47
C LYS A 22 9.98 -16.43 -3.78
N HIS A 23 10.94 -16.08 -4.62
CA HIS A 23 12.04 -16.99 -4.97
C HIS A 23 12.86 -17.40 -3.75
N SER A 24 13.13 -16.50 -2.79
CA SER A 24 13.93 -16.76 -1.62
C SER A 24 13.17 -17.42 -0.45
N ALA A 25 11.91 -17.07 -0.24
CA ALA A 25 11.14 -17.50 0.92
C ALA A 25 10.31 -18.77 0.68
N LEU A 26 9.77 -18.96 -0.54
CA LEU A 26 8.97 -20.13 -0.88
C LEU A 26 9.81 -21.26 -1.50
N ASN A 27 11.07 -21.02 -1.86
CA ASN A 27 11.88 -21.94 -2.67
C ASN A 27 11.15 -22.41 -3.96
N ASP A 28 10.18 -21.61 -4.42
CA ASP A 28 9.44 -21.86 -5.65
C ASP A 28 10.16 -21.12 -6.79
N PRO A 29 10.89 -21.87 -7.67
CA PRO A 29 11.67 -21.23 -8.72
C PRO A 29 10.73 -20.60 -9.75
N LEU A 30 10.76 -19.28 -9.85
CA LEU A 30 10.06 -18.57 -10.94
C LEU A 30 10.48 -19.14 -12.29
N ASN A 31 9.51 -19.33 -13.15
CA ASN A 31 9.74 -19.80 -14.51
C ASN A 31 10.53 -18.74 -15.32
N LYS A 32 11.32 -19.17 -16.33
CA LYS A 32 12.12 -18.26 -17.15
C LYS A 32 11.31 -17.11 -17.76
N THR A 33 10.06 -17.37 -18.13
CA THR A 33 9.15 -16.34 -18.64
C THR A 33 8.74 -15.32 -17.60
N GLN A 34 8.56 -15.74 -16.35
CA GLN A 34 8.27 -14.84 -15.22
C GLN A 34 9.49 -13.96 -14.90
N TRP A 35 10.71 -14.53 -14.91
CA TRP A 35 11.93 -13.76 -14.75
C TRP A 35 12.12 -12.73 -15.88
N ALA A 36 11.81 -13.09 -17.13
CA ALA A 36 11.85 -12.14 -18.23
C ALA A 36 10.89 -10.97 -18.01
N GLY A 37 9.66 -11.24 -17.51
CA GLY A 37 8.70 -10.20 -17.14
C GLY A 37 9.20 -9.28 -16.02
N VAL A 38 9.78 -9.85 -14.97
CA VAL A 38 10.38 -9.07 -13.85
C VAL A 38 11.51 -8.16 -14.36
N VAL A 39 12.38 -8.68 -15.23
CA VAL A 39 13.48 -7.89 -15.83
C VAL A 39 12.92 -6.74 -16.68
N VAL A 40 11.91 -6.99 -17.50
CA VAL A 40 11.27 -5.94 -18.32
C VAL A 40 10.68 -4.84 -17.42
N ILE A 41 10.00 -5.21 -16.35
CA ILE A 41 9.44 -4.24 -15.40
C ILE A 41 10.56 -3.47 -14.70
N ALA A 42 11.62 -4.14 -14.24
CA ALA A 42 12.76 -3.49 -13.60
C ALA A 42 13.44 -2.48 -14.53
N VAL A 43 13.61 -2.83 -15.80
CA VAL A 43 14.16 -1.94 -16.84
C VAL A 43 13.22 -0.75 -17.08
N ALA A 44 11.91 -0.98 -17.19
CA ALA A 44 10.93 0.08 -17.37
C ALA A 44 10.95 1.08 -16.18
N ILE A 45 11.02 0.58 -14.95
CA ILE A 45 11.14 1.40 -13.75
C ILE A 45 12.45 2.20 -13.77
N ALA A 46 13.56 1.59 -14.16
CA ALA A 46 14.86 2.26 -14.28
C ALA A 46 14.83 3.39 -15.34
N ILE A 47 14.18 3.17 -16.48
CA ILE A 47 14.01 4.18 -17.54
C ILE A 47 13.16 5.35 -17.03
N VAL A 48 12.03 5.07 -16.37
CA VAL A 48 11.16 6.11 -15.80
C VAL A 48 11.89 6.88 -14.70
N GLY A 49 12.61 6.18 -13.82
CA GLY A 49 13.43 6.81 -12.77
C GLY A 49 14.52 7.70 -13.35
N TYR A 50 15.23 7.23 -14.37
CA TYR A 50 16.25 8.00 -15.07
C TYR A 50 15.66 9.22 -15.78
N SER A 51 14.53 9.06 -16.47
CA SER A 51 13.82 10.16 -17.12
C SER A 51 13.37 11.23 -16.12
N SER A 52 12.92 10.84 -14.93
CA SER A 52 12.50 11.77 -13.88
C SER A 52 13.67 12.58 -13.30
N THR A 53 14.88 12.04 -13.32
CA THR A 53 16.10 12.75 -12.90
C THR A 53 16.65 13.70 -13.96
N MET A 54 16.49 13.34 -15.25
CA MET A 54 16.97 14.17 -16.37
C MET A 54 15.97 15.26 -16.79
N GLY A 55 14.69 15.03 -16.59
CA GLY A 55 13.61 15.97 -16.91
C GLY A 55 13.44 17.10 -15.91
N GLY A 56 14.54 17.64 -15.41
CA GLY A 56 14.55 18.72 -14.41
C GLY A 56 13.76 19.97 -14.79
N LYS A 57 12.45 19.86 -14.75
CA LYS A 57 11.44 20.89 -14.54
C LYS A 57 10.07 20.23 -14.63
N ALA A 58 9.52 19.83 -13.47
CA ALA A 58 8.06 19.66 -13.39
C ALA A 58 7.40 20.97 -13.88
N PRO A 59 6.24 20.91 -14.56
CA PRO A 59 5.53 22.13 -14.96
C PRO A 59 5.38 23.04 -13.75
N GLU A 60 5.90 24.27 -13.85
CA GLU A 60 6.02 25.22 -12.74
C GLU A 60 4.70 25.50 -11.98
N ALA A 61 3.56 25.23 -12.60
CA ALA A 61 2.25 25.44 -12.00
C ALA A 61 1.87 24.38 -10.94
N GLU A 62 2.28 23.13 -11.10
CA GLU A 62 1.96 22.03 -10.19
C GLU A 62 3.03 21.91 -9.09
N GLY A 63 4.29 22.12 -9.45
CA GLY A 63 5.40 22.17 -8.50
C GLY A 63 5.28 23.32 -7.50
N ARG A 64 4.74 24.46 -7.91
CA ARG A 64 4.59 25.64 -7.03
C ARG A 64 3.48 25.46 -5.99
N ARG A 65 2.38 24.75 -6.33
CA ARG A 65 1.30 24.44 -5.37
C ARG A 65 1.74 23.40 -4.33
N LEU A 66 2.61 22.48 -4.73
CA LEU A 66 3.17 21.46 -3.84
C LEU A 66 4.30 22.02 -2.97
N ALA A 67 5.09 22.96 -3.46
CA ALA A 67 6.18 23.60 -2.71
C ALA A 67 5.70 24.50 -1.57
N VAL A 68 4.56 25.17 -1.72
CA VAL A 68 3.99 26.05 -0.68
C VAL A 68 3.51 25.29 0.56
N HIS A 69 3.22 23.98 0.45
CA HIS A 69 2.84 23.12 1.58
C HIS A 69 4.00 22.26 2.13
N ALA A 70 5.20 22.36 1.56
CA ALA A 70 6.35 21.52 1.90
C ALA A 70 7.38 22.20 2.81
N GLU A 71 7.08 23.38 3.34
CA GLU A 71 7.95 24.05 4.33
C GLU A 71 7.96 23.24 5.63
N GLY A 72 8.96 22.36 5.77
CA GLY A 72 9.23 21.59 6.98
C GLY A 72 9.28 20.06 6.85
N GLN A 73 9.00 19.47 5.68
CA GLN A 73 9.03 18.01 5.51
C GLN A 73 10.29 17.57 4.77
N ASN A 74 11.03 16.64 5.37
CA ASN A 74 12.20 16.01 4.76
C ASN A 74 11.74 15.00 3.67
N PRO A 75 11.98 15.28 2.36
CA PRO A 75 11.55 14.37 1.27
C PRO A 75 12.25 13.01 1.36
N ILE A 76 13.47 12.97 1.91
CA ILE A 76 14.22 11.72 2.13
C ILE A 76 13.51 10.82 3.14
N LEU A 77 12.99 11.39 4.22
CA LEU A 77 12.21 10.63 5.22
C LEU A 77 10.95 10.05 4.58
N GLY A 78 10.23 10.85 3.78
CA GLY A 78 9.04 10.38 3.05
C GLY A 78 9.36 9.22 2.11
N MET A 79 10.43 9.32 1.33
CA MET A 79 10.88 8.23 0.45
C MET A 79 11.27 6.97 1.24
N ALA A 80 11.99 7.12 2.35
CA ALA A 80 12.39 6.00 3.20
C ALA A 80 11.18 5.28 3.81
N VAL A 81 10.20 6.03 4.32
CA VAL A 81 8.96 5.46 4.88
C VAL A 81 8.14 4.74 3.80
N THR A 82 8.03 5.34 2.60
CA THR A 82 7.31 4.69 1.48
C THR A 82 8.03 3.42 1.03
N ALA A 83 9.35 3.44 0.90
CA ALA A 83 10.13 2.25 0.54
C ALA A 83 9.97 1.13 1.58
N LEU A 84 9.98 1.48 2.87
CA LEU A 84 9.73 0.52 3.95
C LEU A 84 8.30 -0.04 3.88
N GLY A 85 7.30 0.81 3.61
CA GLY A 85 5.92 0.37 3.40
C GLY A 85 5.79 -0.61 2.23
N THR A 86 6.41 -0.30 1.10
CA THR A 86 6.43 -1.19 -0.08
C THR A 86 7.10 -2.54 0.22
N LEU A 87 8.19 -2.51 1.00
CA LEU A 87 8.86 -3.74 1.44
C LEU A 87 7.95 -4.59 2.34
N MET A 88 7.27 -3.98 3.29
CA MET A 88 6.32 -4.68 4.17
C MET A 88 5.14 -5.24 3.41
N GLN A 89 4.59 -4.50 2.46
CA GLN A 89 3.49 -4.96 1.59
C GLN A 89 3.92 -6.14 0.72
N SER A 90 5.11 -6.08 0.12
CA SER A 90 5.68 -7.19 -0.65
C SER A 90 5.85 -8.45 0.21
N PHE A 91 6.31 -8.28 1.46
CA PHE A 91 6.42 -9.37 2.42
C PHE A 91 5.05 -9.96 2.76
N GLN A 92 4.05 -9.12 2.98
CA GLN A 92 2.68 -9.56 3.26
C GLN A 92 2.14 -10.45 2.14
N TYR A 93 2.22 -10.04 0.87
CA TYR A 93 1.71 -10.83 -0.26
C TYR A 93 2.37 -12.21 -0.37
N VAL A 94 3.67 -12.27 -0.19
CA VAL A 94 4.42 -13.55 -0.22
C VAL A 94 4.07 -14.42 0.99
N TYR A 95 3.90 -13.80 2.16
CA TYR A 95 3.52 -14.49 3.38
C TYR A 95 2.09 -15.07 3.30
N GLU A 96 1.14 -14.29 2.79
CA GLU A 96 -0.23 -14.75 2.54
C GLU A 96 -0.25 -15.97 1.61
N GLU A 97 0.49 -15.91 0.48
CA GLU A 97 0.61 -17.05 -0.45
C GLU A 97 1.18 -18.27 0.27
N LYS A 98 2.23 -18.09 1.05
CA LYS A 98 2.86 -19.18 1.81
C LYS A 98 1.91 -19.80 2.82
N VAL A 99 1.23 -19.00 3.62
CA VAL A 99 0.28 -19.49 4.64
C VAL A 99 -0.87 -20.26 3.99
N MET A 100 -1.40 -19.76 2.88
CA MET A 100 -2.47 -20.45 2.15
C MET A 100 -2.00 -21.78 1.56
N ALA A 101 -0.76 -21.84 1.07
CA ALA A 101 -0.19 -23.08 0.50
C ALA A 101 0.19 -24.10 1.58
N ASP A 102 0.86 -23.68 2.67
CA ASP A 102 1.39 -24.57 3.69
C ASP A 102 0.30 -25.09 4.66
N MET A 103 -0.74 -24.29 4.91
CA MET A 103 -1.76 -24.59 5.91
C MET A 103 -3.13 -24.95 5.30
N ASP A 104 -3.24 -25.02 3.96
CA ASP A 104 -4.53 -25.21 3.25
C ASP A 104 -5.61 -24.22 3.74
N CYS A 105 -5.19 -23.00 4.05
CA CYS A 105 -6.06 -21.98 4.63
C CYS A 105 -6.94 -21.34 3.55
N PRO A 106 -8.28 -21.35 3.70
CA PRO A 106 -9.15 -20.65 2.76
C PRO A 106 -8.86 -19.15 2.72
N PRO A 107 -8.76 -18.53 1.51
CA PRO A 107 -8.37 -17.12 1.37
C PRO A 107 -9.28 -16.16 2.14
N LEU A 108 -10.59 -16.41 2.17
CA LEU A 108 -11.53 -15.55 2.91
C LEU A 108 -11.38 -15.67 4.43
N LEU A 109 -10.93 -16.81 4.94
CA LEU A 109 -10.63 -16.98 6.36
C LEU A 109 -9.36 -16.21 6.72
N LEU A 110 -8.33 -16.27 5.88
CA LEU A 110 -7.08 -15.56 6.10
C LEU A 110 -7.32 -14.05 6.18
N ILE A 111 -7.97 -13.46 5.17
CA ILE A 111 -8.24 -12.02 5.18
C ILE A 111 -9.20 -11.60 6.30
N GLY A 112 -10.14 -12.48 6.69
CA GLY A 112 -11.02 -12.24 7.82
C GLY A 112 -10.27 -12.17 9.15
N THR A 113 -9.30 -13.05 9.36
CA THR A 113 -8.44 -13.04 10.57
C THR A 113 -7.51 -11.83 10.56
N GLU A 114 -6.89 -11.48 9.43
CA GLU A 114 -6.08 -10.26 9.29
C GLU A 114 -6.91 -9.00 9.60
N GLY A 115 -8.11 -8.91 9.06
CA GLY A 115 -9.02 -7.80 9.35
C GLY A 115 -9.41 -7.71 10.83
N ALA A 116 -9.67 -8.84 11.48
CA ALA A 116 -9.98 -8.88 12.91
C ALA A 116 -8.78 -8.41 13.77
N PHE A 117 -7.57 -8.91 13.48
CA PHE A 117 -6.36 -8.46 14.16
C PHE A 117 -6.07 -6.99 13.89
N GLY A 118 -6.21 -6.54 12.64
CA GLY A 118 -6.05 -5.14 12.26
C GLY A 118 -7.02 -4.22 13.01
N PHE A 119 -8.29 -4.61 13.12
CA PHE A 119 -9.29 -3.86 13.87
C PHE A 119 -8.93 -3.73 15.36
N VAL A 120 -8.52 -4.83 15.99
CA VAL A 120 -8.09 -4.84 17.40
C VAL A 120 -6.84 -3.99 17.59
N LEU A 121 -5.84 -4.13 16.72
CA LEU A 121 -4.59 -3.36 16.78
C LEU A 121 -4.85 -1.87 16.60
N CYS A 122 -5.66 -1.49 15.61
CA CYS A 122 -6.03 -0.09 15.39
C CYS A 122 -6.80 0.48 16.59
N GLY A 123 -7.79 -0.25 17.10
CA GLY A 123 -8.64 0.23 18.20
C GLY A 123 -7.92 0.34 19.54
N LEU A 124 -7.07 -0.65 19.87
CA LEU A 124 -6.44 -0.73 21.19
C LEU A 124 -5.03 -0.11 21.25
N VAL A 125 -4.34 0.02 20.11
CA VAL A 125 -2.97 0.52 20.10
C VAL A 125 -2.84 1.80 19.30
N LEU A 126 -3.21 1.80 18.01
CA LEU A 126 -2.93 2.93 17.13
C LEU A 126 -3.77 4.16 17.48
N TYR A 127 -5.07 4.01 17.71
CA TYR A 127 -5.93 5.15 18.07
C TYR A 127 -5.59 5.75 19.44
N PRO A 128 -5.35 4.99 20.52
CA PRO A 128 -4.87 5.57 21.78
C PRO A 128 -3.53 6.30 21.65
N ILE A 129 -2.59 5.78 20.87
CA ILE A 129 -1.32 6.45 20.61
C ILE A 129 -1.54 7.75 19.84
N ALA A 130 -2.32 7.73 18.74
CA ALA A 130 -2.63 8.90 17.95
C ALA A 130 -3.38 9.98 18.76
N TYR A 131 -4.26 9.57 19.66
CA TYR A 131 -4.95 10.48 20.59
C TYR A 131 -4.00 11.11 21.61
N ALA A 132 -3.01 10.36 22.10
CA ALA A 132 -2.02 10.86 23.06
C ALA A 132 -0.98 11.79 22.44
N MET A 133 -0.76 11.70 21.11
CA MET A 133 0.21 12.56 20.42
C MET A 133 -0.36 13.96 20.18
N PRO A 134 0.41 15.03 20.44
CA PRO A 134 -0.03 16.40 20.17
C PRO A 134 -0.12 16.65 18.65
N GLY A 135 -1.22 17.25 18.20
CA GLY A 135 -1.46 17.52 16.79
C GLY A 135 -2.50 18.61 16.53
N VAL A 136 -3.02 18.65 15.33
CA VAL A 136 -3.86 19.73 14.78
C VAL A 136 -5.36 19.50 15.03
N ASP A 137 -5.78 18.28 15.36
CA ASP A 137 -7.19 17.95 15.60
C ASP A 137 -7.51 18.07 17.10
N HIS A 138 -8.05 19.22 17.51
CA HIS A 138 -8.37 19.56 18.88
C HIS A 138 -7.23 19.34 19.91
N GLY A 139 -5.96 19.47 19.43
CA GLY A 139 -4.78 19.26 20.27
C GLY A 139 -4.23 17.84 20.24
N HIS A 140 -4.88 16.93 19.52
CA HIS A 140 -4.47 15.56 19.30
C HIS A 140 -4.00 15.36 17.85
N TYR A 141 -3.22 14.32 17.57
CA TYR A 141 -2.86 13.96 16.20
C TYR A 141 -4.08 13.44 15.44
N GLU A 142 -4.90 12.64 16.10
CA GLU A 142 -6.21 12.16 15.63
C GLU A 142 -7.15 12.06 16.83
N ASP A 143 -8.37 12.64 16.71
CA ASP A 143 -9.43 12.49 17.69
C ASP A 143 -10.52 11.53 17.18
N PRO A 144 -10.44 10.23 17.53
CA PRO A 144 -11.40 9.23 17.08
C PRO A 144 -12.82 9.48 17.60
N PHE A 145 -12.99 10.12 18.76
CA PHE A 145 -14.31 10.42 19.32
C PHE A 145 -15.00 11.51 18.53
N ASN A 146 -14.28 12.57 18.16
CA ASN A 146 -14.79 13.64 17.32
C ASN A 146 -15.13 13.12 15.91
N THR A 147 -14.27 12.28 15.34
CA THR A 147 -14.49 11.64 14.05
C THR A 147 -15.74 10.76 14.07
N LEU A 148 -15.93 9.93 15.10
CA LEU A 148 -17.11 9.09 15.25
C LEU A 148 -18.39 9.94 15.45
N HIS A 149 -18.31 11.01 16.22
CA HIS A 149 -19.42 11.94 16.41
C HIS A 149 -19.81 12.62 15.09
N LYS A 150 -18.86 13.09 14.30
CA LYS A 150 -19.11 13.68 12.97
C LYS A 150 -19.78 12.69 12.02
N ILE A 151 -19.33 11.44 12.00
CA ILE A 151 -19.90 10.37 11.17
C ILE A 151 -21.33 10.06 11.58
N SER A 152 -21.62 9.93 12.89
CA SER A 152 -22.94 9.57 13.39
C SER A 152 -24.00 10.66 13.16
N HIS A 153 -23.59 11.92 13.05
CA HIS A 153 -24.50 13.06 12.85
C HIS A 153 -24.69 13.45 11.39
N ASN A 154 -23.95 12.82 10.47
CA ASN A 154 -24.04 13.13 9.03
C ASN A 154 -24.36 11.88 8.22
N MET A 155 -25.63 11.68 7.90
CA MET A 155 -26.10 10.51 7.13
C MET A 155 -25.47 10.41 5.74
N THR A 156 -25.15 11.52 5.10
CA THR A 156 -24.45 11.52 3.81
C THR A 156 -23.04 11.00 3.93
N LEU A 157 -22.30 11.46 4.95
CA LEU A 157 -20.96 11.00 5.25
C LEU A 157 -20.95 9.50 5.61
N LEU A 158 -21.90 9.07 6.44
CA LEU A 158 -22.08 7.65 6.78
C LEU A 158 -22.31 6.79 5.54
N GLY A 159 -23.15 7.26 4.60
CA GLY A 159 -23.43 6.58 3.34
C GLY A 159 -22.17 6.42 2.47
N PHE A 160 -21.36 7.48 2.34
CA PHE A 160 -20.09 7.42 1.60
C PHE A 160 -19.10 6.45 2.26
N ILE A 161 -18.97 6.48 3.58
CA ILE A 161 -18.08 5.57 4.32
C ILE A 161 -18.54 4.12 4.15
N ALA A 162 -19.84 3.84 4.28
CA ALA A 162 -20.37 2.49 4.09
C ALA A 162 -20.15 1.97 2.66
N CYS A 163 -20.37 2.81 1.65
CA CYS A 163 -20.11 2.49 0.24
C CYS A 163 -18.62 2.21 0.02
N TYR A 164 -17.75 3.09 0.48
CA TYR A 164 -16.30 2.93 0.36
C TYR A 164 -15.81 1.66 1.06
N THR A 165 -16.24 1.40 2.29
CA THR A 165 -15.88 0.20 3.05
C THR A 165 -16.31 -1.08 2.32
N SER A 166 -17.53 -1.07 1.75
CA SER A 166 -18.02 -2.22 0.97
C SER A 166 -17.19 -2.47 -0.29
N LEU A 167 -16.82 -1.41 -1.01
CA LEU A 167 -15.96 -1.52 -2.19
C LEU A 167 -14.57 -2.05 -1.85
N ILE A 168 -13.95 -1.53 -0.80
CA ILE A 168 -12.63 -1.98 -0.33
C ILE A 168 -12.69 -3.43 0.14
N PHE A 169 -13.76 -3.83 0.84
CA PHE A 169 -13.97 -5.22 1.24
C PHE A 169 -14.00 -6.16 0.02
N VAL A 170 -14.78 -5.82 -1.01
CA VAL A 170 -14.86 -6.60 -2.24
C VAL A 170 -13.50 -6.66 -2.94
N LEU A 171 -12.80 -5.52 -3.07
CA LEU A 171 -11.49 -5.46 -3.68
C LEU A 171 -10.47 -6.36 -2.96
N ASN A 172 -10.37 -6.25 -1.64
CA ASN A 172 -9.43 -7.06 -0.86
C ASN A 172 -9.78 -8.56 -0.93
N SER A 173 -11.08 -8.90 -0.90
CA SER A 173 -11.53 -10.29 -1.06
C SER A 173 -11.16 -10.87 -2.43
N LEU A 174 -11.29 -10.08 -3.50
CA LEU A 174 -10.87 -10.50 -4.83
C LEU A 174 -9.34 -10.62 -4.94
N SER A 175 -8.60 -9.69 -4.34
CA SER A 175 -7.14 -9.69 -4.34
C SER A 175 -6.56 -10.93 -3.68
N ILE A 176 -7.07 -11.32 -2.50
CA ILE A 176 -6.59 -12.54 -1.83
C ILE A 176 -6.95 -13.82 -2.61
N VAL A 177 -8.12 -13.85 -3.26
CA VAL A 177 -8.50 -14.97 -4.14
C VAL A 177 -7.56 -15.05 -5.35
N ILE A 178 -7.13 -13.93 -5.91
CA ILE A 178 -6.14 -13.89 -6.99
C ILE A 178 -4.79 -14.44 -6.50
N THR A 179 -4.34 -14.07 -5.30
CA THR A 179 -3.12 -14.64 -4.69
C THR A 179 -3.23 -16.14 -4.56
N TYR A 180 -4.37 -16.65 -4.09
CA TYR A 180 -4.62 -18.07 -3.93
C TYR A 180 -4.65 -18.84 -5.25
N MET A 181 -5.34 -18.30 -6.26
CA MET A 181 -5.55 -18.99 -7.56
C MET A 181 -4.34 -18.86 -8.51
N LEU A 182 -3.62 -17.75 -8.44
CA LEU A 182 -2.55 -17.46 -9.39
C LEU A 182 -1.19 -17.37 -8.68
N SER A 183 -0.92 -16.31 -7.95
CA SER A 183 0.24 -16.11 -7.07
C SER A 183 0.30 -14.66 -6.55
N SER A 184 1.14 -14.42 -5.54
CA SER A 184 1.48 -13.08 -5.03
C SER A 184 2.05 -12.15 -6.11
N VAL A 185 2.78 -12.67 -7.08
CA VAL A 185 3.31 -11.88 -8.20
C VAL A 185 2.17 -11.33 -9.07
N TRP A 186 1.16 -12.12 -9.37
CA TRP A 186 -0.03 -11.67 -10.10
C TRP A 186 -0.83 -10.64 -9.29
N HIS A 187 -0.95 -10.84 -7.97
CA HIS A 187 -1.56 -9.85 -7.09
C HIS A 187 -0.84 -8.50 -7.20
N ALA A 188 0.49 -8.48 -7.04
CA ALA A 188 1.29 -7.26 -7.15
C ALA A 188 1.16 -6.57 -8.53
N ILE A 189 1.11 -7.34 -9.63
CA ILE A 189 0.88 -6.81 -10.96
C ILE A 189 -0.48 -6.11 -11.04
N LEU A 190 -1.55 -6.77 -10.61
CA LEU A 190 -2.91 -6.22 -10.68
C LEU A 190 -3.10 -5.02 -9.76
N ASP A 191 -2.46 -5.02 -8.59
CA ASP A 191 -2.50 -3.87 -7.68
C ASP A 191 -1.85 -2.62 -8.29
N ASN A 192 -0.84 -2.79 -9.12
CA ASN A 192 -0.22 -1.68 -9.85
C ASN A 192 -1.11 -1.06 -10.95
N PHE A 193 -2.14 -1.77 -11.43
CA PHE A 193 -3.13 -1.21 -12.35
C PHE A 193 -4.24 -0.42 -11.62
N ARG A 194 -4.25 -0.43 -10.31
CA ARG A 194 -5.17 0.38 -9.51
C ARG A 194 -4.75 1.86 -9.60
N PRO A 195 -5.65 2.77 -10.01
CA PRO A 195 -5.35 4.21 -10.17
C PRO A 195 -5.03 4.90 -8.85
#